data_f93e0f160d10007b80ca204117032dc8
#
_entry.id   f93e0f160d10007b80ca204117032dc8
#
_cell.length_a   1.000
_cell.length_b   1.000
_cell.length_c   1.000
_cell.angle_alpha   90.00
_cell.angle_beta   90.00
_cell.angle_gamma   90.00
#
_symmetry.space_group_name_H-M   'P 1'
#
loop_
_entity.id
_entity.type
_entity.pdbx_description
1 polymer ?
#
loop_
_entity_poly.entity_id
_entity_poly.type
_entity_poly.pdbx_seq_one_letter_code
_entity_poly.pdbx_strand_id
1 'polypeptide(L)' 'AGNASVDQSRSMYLCELALDMCHQVLKPGGSFVIKVFEGEGFVEFMNALKQSFTTIKTRKPDSSRSRSREVYLVACGYKV' A
#
# COMPACT_ATOMS: atom_id res chain seq x y z
N ALA A 1 -17.91 17.66 2.36
CA ALA A 1 -17.10 17.31 1.34
C ALA A 1 -17.78 16.43 0.39
N GLY A 2 -18.27 15.36 0.75
CA GLY A 2 -18.99 14.54 -0.16
C GLY A 2 -18.28 14.32 -1.48
N ASN A 3 -17.02 14.53 -1.50
CA ASN A 3 -16.28 14.38 -2.71
C ASN A 3 -16.03 12.91 -2.93
N ALA A 4 -16.74 12.35 -3.86
CA ALA A 4 -16.66 10.92 -4.05
C ALA A 4 -15.38 10.49 -4.74
N SER A 5 -14.77 11.38 -5.48
CA SER A 5 -13.58 11.00 -6.21
C SER A 5 -12.36 11.06 -5.32
N VAL A 6 -11.55 10.03 -5.39
CA VAL A 6 -10.31 9.97 -4.66
C VAL A 6 -9.22 10.47 -5.59
N ASP A 7 -8.45 11.42 -5.13
CA ASP A 7 -7.32 11.91 -5.87
C ASP A 7 -6.22 10.85 -5.80
N GLN A 8 -5.94 10.20 -6.91
CA GLN A 8 -4.96 9.12 -6.95
C GLN A 8 -3.58 9.61 -6.52
N SER A 9 -3.20 10.79 -6.96
CA SER A 9 -1.89 11.33 -6.60
C SER A 9 -1.77 11.54 -5.11
N ARG A 10 -2.81 12.11 -4.49
CA ARG A 10 -2.80 12.33 -3.06
C ARG A 10 -2.79 11.01 -2.29
N SER A 11 -3.56 10.05 -2.79
CA SER A 11 -3.61 8.75 -2.17
C SER A 11 -2.24 8.08 -2.18
N MET A 12 -1.54 8.16 -3.31
CA MET A 12 -0.22 7.55 -3.40
C MET A 12 0.79 8.30 -2.54
N TYR A 13 0.66 9.61 -2.44
CA TYR A 13 1.53 10.38 -1.57
C TYR A 13 1.40 9.91 -0.11
N LEU A 14 0.16 9.70 0.33
CA LEU A 14 -0.07 9.21 1.69
C LEU A 14 0.49 7.82 1.89
N CYS A 15 0.40 6.97 0.86
CA CYS A 15 0.98 5.64 0.94
C CYS A 15 2.50 5.71 1.08
N GLU A 16 3.13 6.61 0.34
CA GLU A 16 4.58 6.77 0.42
C GLU A 16 4.99 7.29 1.80
N LEU A 17 4.21 8.19 2.37
CA LEU A 17 4.48 8.66 3.72
C LEU A 17 4.36 7.53 4.73
N ALA A 18 3.37 6.66 4.55
CA ALA A 18 3.21 5.52 5.45
C ALA A 18 4.39 4.58 5.35
N LEU A 19 4.88 4.35 4.15
CA LEU A 19 6.05 3.50 3.96
C LEU A 19 7.28 4.11 4.60
N ASP A 20 7.45 5.41 4.44
CA ASP A 20 8.58 6.10 5.06
C ASP A 20 8.52 5.96 6.59
N MET A 21 7.32 6.07 7.15
CA MET A 21 7.17 5.88 8.59
C MET A 21 7.54 4.46 9.01
N CYS A 22 7.22 3.47 8.17
CA CYS A 22 7.61 2.10 8.45
C CYS A 22 9.12 1.96 8.55
N HIS A 23 9.86 2.68 7.72
CA HIS A 23 11.31 2.63 7.77
C HIS A 23 11.86 3.17 9.08
N GLN A 24 11.06 3.95 9.79
CA GLN A 24 11.50 4.53 11.05
C GLN A 24 11.07 3.70 12.25
N VAL A 25 9.96 2.98 12.15
CA VAL A 25 9.38 2.33 13.33
C VAL A 25 9.34 0.81 13.26
N LEU A 26 9.40 0.24 12.06
CA LEU A 26 9.30 -1.22 11.94
C LEU A 26 10.61 -1.88 12.31
N LYS A 27 10.48 -3.02 12.98
CA LYS A 27 11.62 -3.85 13.30
C LYS A 27 11.86 -4.84 12.17
N PRO A 28 13.07 -5.37 12.06
CA PRO A 28 13.34 -6.40 11.06
C PRO A 28 12.37 -7.57 11.21
N GLY A 29 11.85 -8.02 10.09
CA GLY A 29 10.88 -9.10 10.08
C GLY A 29 9.45 -8.64 10.32
N GLY A 30 9.24 -7.36 10.57
CA GLY A 30 7.90 -6.83 10.79
C GLY A 30 7.03 -6.88 9.57
N SER A 31 5.75 -6.59 9.75
CA SER A 31 4.81 -6.60 8.65
C SER A 31 4.04 -5.28 8.62
N PHE A 32 3.44 -5.02 7.45
CA PHE A 32 2.79 -3.76 7.19
C PHE A 32 1.61 -4.03 6.27
N VAL A 33 0.46 -3.47 6.59
CA VAL A 33 -0.73 -3.63 5.77
C VAL A 33 -1.24 -2.25 5.41
N ILE A 34 -1.54 -2.06 4.12
CA ILE A 34 -2.02 -0.77 3.67
C ILE A 34 -3.05 -0.98 2.56
N LYS A 35 -4.08 -0.13 2.57
CA LYS A 35 -5.07 -0.13 1.52
C LYS A 35 -4.64 0.86 0.45
N VAL A 36 -4.65 0.42 -0.80
CA VAL A 36 -4.16 1.22 -1.92
C VAL A 36 -5.18 1.12 -3.05
N PHE A 37 -5.27 2.17 -3.83
CA PHE A 37 -6.09 2.14 -5.05
C PHE A 37 -5.19 1.79 -6.22
N GLU A 38 -5.59 0.78 -6.99
CA GLU A 38 -4.87 0.45 -8.21
C GLU A 38 -5.01 1.60 -9.20
N GLY A 39 -3.90 1.95 -9.82
CA GLY A 39 -3.91 3.06 -10.76
C GLY A 39 -2.52 3.63 -10.89
N GLU A 40 -2.47 4.88 -11.27
CA GLU A 40 -1.19 5.55 -11.48
C GLU A 40 -0.39 5.58 -10.18
N GLY A 41 0.86 5.17 -10.25
CA GLY A 41 1.73 5.14 -9.09
C GLY A 41 1.69 3.83 -8.33
N PHE A 42 0.72 2.96 -8.63
CA PHE A 42 0.57 1.72 -7.89
C PHE A 42 1.78 0.80 -8.07
N VAL A 43 2.26 0.67 -9.30
CA VAL A 43 3.38 -0.22 -9.59
C VAL A 43 4.65 0.28 -8.92
N GLU A 44 4.87 1.58 -8.95
CA GLU A 44 6.04 2.17 -8.30
C GLU A 44 6.01 1.92 -6.80
N PHE A 45 4.85 2.08 -6.19
CA PHE A 45 4.71 1.83 -4.77
C PHE A 45 4.93 0.35 -4.44
N MET A 46 4.38 -0.53 -5.26
CA MET A 46 4.57 -1.96 -5.10
C MET A 46 6.05 -2.31 -5.16
N ASN A 47 6.77 -1.73 -6.11
CA ASN A 47 8.21 -1.98 -6.23
C ASN A 47 8.96 -1.49 -5.02
N ALA A 48 8.56 -0.33 -4.48
CA ALA A 48 9.18 0.19 -3.27
C ALA A 48 8.97 -0.75 -2.09
N LEU A 49 7.77 -1.32 -1.98
CA LEU A 49 7.50 -2.29 -0.93
C LEU A 49 8.35 -3.53 -1.10
N LYS A 50 8.51 -3.99 -2.33
CA LYS A 50 9.31 -5.19 -2.58
C LYS A 50 10.77 -4.99 -2.22
N GLN A 51 11.25 -3.77 -2.29
CA GLN A 51 12.62 -3.49 -1.88
C GLN A 51 12.79 -3.51 -0.37
N SER A 52 11.73 -3.23 0.35
CA SER A 52 11.78 -3.14 1.80
C SER A 52 11.27 -4.38 2.51
N PHE A 53 10.53 -5.24 1.82
CA PHE A 53 9.93 -6.43 2.41
C PHE A 53 10.22 -7.64 1.54
N THR A 54 10.29 -8.80 2.18
CA THR A 54 10.59 -10.02 1.45
C THR A 54 9.37 -10.58 0.72
N THR A 55 8.18 -10.35 1.25
CA THR A 55 6.95 -10.90 0.69
C THR A 55 5.89 -9.81 0.63
N ILE A 56 5.26 -9.67 -0.53
CA ILE A 56 4.14 -8.76 -0.70
C ILE A 56 2.97 -9.57 -1.23
N LYS A 57 1.84 -9.47 -0.56
CA LYS A 57 0.61 -10.14 -1.00
C LYS A 57 -0.45 -9.10 -1.27
N THR A 58 -1.22 -9.33 -2.32
CA THR A 58 -2.31 -8.44 -2.67
C THR A 58 -3.62 -9.13 -2.33
N ARG A 59 -4.48 -8.42 -1.59
CA ARG A 59 -5.78 -8.95 -1.23
C ARG A 59 -6.84 -7.95 -1.59
N LYS A 60 -7.94 -8.43 -2.13
CA LYS A 60 -9.04 -7.57 -2.51
C LYS A 60 -10.22 -7.83 -1.59
N PRO A 61 -10.80 -6.77 -0.99
CA PRO A 61 -11.96 -6.97 -0.11
C PRO A 61 -13.12 -7.56 -0.89
N ASP A 62 -13.86 -8.46 -0.25
CA ASP A 62 -15.00 -9.09 -0.89
C ASP A 62 -16.03 -8.06 -1.30
N SER A 63 -16.24 -7.07 -0.49
CA SER A 63 -17.29 -6.09 -0.72
C SER A 63 -17.01 -5.15 -1.88
N SER A 64 -15.77 -5.09 -2.36
CA SER A 64 -15.42 -4.12 -3.39
C SER A 64 -14.74 -4.74 -4.60
N ARG A 65 -14.67 -6.05 -4.68
CA ARG A 65 -13.87 -6.71 -5.69
C ARG A 65 -14.32 -6.47 -7.12
N SER A 66 -15.56 -6.12 -7.32
CA SER A 66 -16.06 -5.94 -8.68
C SER A 66 -16.24 -4.49 -9.07
N ARG A 67 -16.11 -3.57 -8.13
CA ARG A 67 -16.40 -2.17 -8.41
C ARG A 67 -15.27 -1.24 -8.03
N SER A 68 -14.56 -1.57 -6.99
CA SER A 68 -13.56 -0.68 -6.44
C SER A 68 -12.18 -1.11 -6.91
N ARG A 69 -11.30 -0.13 -7.03
CA ARG A 69 -9.90 -0.42 -7.30
C ARG A 69 -9.11 -0.58 -6.01
N GLU A 70 -9.79 -0.70 -4.91
CA GLU A 70 -9.14 -0.89 -3.61
C GLU A 70 -8.54 -2.27 -3.50
N VAL A 71 -7.32 -2.32 -3.02
CA VAL A 71 -6.68 -3.58 -2.68
C VAL A 71 -5.91 -3.37 -1.38
N TYR A 72 -5.74 -4.45 -0.63
CA TYR A 72 -4.88 -4.43 0.52
C TYR A 72 -3.55 -5.06 0.14
N LEU A 73 -2.48 -4.36 0.46
CA LEU A 73 -1.15 -4.89 0.29
C LEU A 73 -0.64 -5.32 1.65
N VAL A 74 -0.28 -6.59 1.77
CA VAL A 74 0.25 -7.14 3.00
C VAL A 74 1.73 -7.39 2.77
N ALA A 75 2.56 -6.58 3.40
CA ALA A 75 4.00 -6.67 3.24
C ALA A 75 4.58 -7.32 4.48
N CYS A 76 5.35 -8.36 4.30
CA CYS A 76 5.90 -9.14 5.40
C CYS A 76 7.40 -9.30 5.24
N GLY A 77 8.09 -9.47 6.36
CA GLY A 77 9.52 -9.69 6.34
C GLY A 77 10.29 -8.42 6.04
N TYR A 78 10.08 -7.41 6.86
CA TYR A 78 10.76 -6.14 6.68
C TYR A 78 12.27 -6.34 6.66
N LYS A 79 12.92 -5.82 5.66
CA LYS A 79 14.37 -5.86 5.54
C LYS A 79 14.94 -4.57 6.11
N VAL A 80 15.99 -4.70 6.82
CA VAL A 80 16.63 -3.51 7.41
C VAL A 80 17.79 -3.05 6.58
#